data_e63142d9a7b86963ff40668e6b954873
#
_entry.id   e63142d9a7b86963ff40668e6b954873
#
_cell.length_a   1.000
_cell.length_b   1.000
_cell.length_c   1.000
_cell.angle_alpha   90.00
_cell.angle_beta   90.00
_cell.angle_gamma   90.00
#
_symmetry.space_group_name_H-M   'P 1'
#
loop_
_entity.id
_entity.type
_entity.pdbx_description
1 polymer ?
#
loop_
_entity_poly.entity_id
_entity_poly.type
_entity_poly.pdbx_seq_one_letter_code
_entity_poly.pdbx_strand_id
1 'polypeptide(L)'
;MKQEYKDWFLESIKTKEFIKVDMPLSKYGRKYEFYNFGRYEVPFDSEFQTYLHSFVNDTDFVYECYHIHKWDVGSFFDIHHDDGENRKFSYVCELQESDCKTKLLIDGIPTNEGWFNVHTKHEVPVITEGQRISLTIFGKNKIKRI
;
A
#
# COMPACT_ATOMS: atom_id res chain seq x y z
N MET A 1 5.48 -4.07 11.24
CA MET A 1 6.67 -3.35 10.70
C MET A 1 7.36 -2.59 11.81
N LYS A 2 8.70 -2.56 11.80
CA LYS A 2 9.50 -1.85 12.79
C LYS A 2 9.25 -0.33 12.74
N GLN A 3 9.24 0.32 13.89
CA GLN A 3 8.99 1.75 14.00
C GLN A 3 10.06 2.58 13.26
N GLU A 4 11.31 2.16 13.26
CA GLU A 4 12.39 2.85 12.54
C GLU A 4 12.14 2.94 11.02
N TYR A 5 11.51 1.91 10.43
CA TYR A 5 11.16 1.93 9.01
C TYR A 5 9.99 2.87 8.73
N LYS A 6 8.97 2.84 9.60
CA LYS A 6 7.86 3.79 9.53
C LYS A 6 8.37 5.23 9.62
N ASP A 7 9.26 5.50 10.54
CA ASP A 7 9.85 6.83 10.76
C ASP A 7 10.65 7.29 9.53
N TRP A 8 11.39 6.37 8.92
CA TRP A 8 12.12 6.69 7.69
C TRP A 8 11.19 7.15 6.56
N PHE A 9 10.11 6.41 6.32
CA PHE A 9 9.12 6.80 5.31
C PHE A 9 8.48 8.14 5.64
N LEU A 10 8.04 8.34 6.88
CA LEU A 10 7.39 9.58 7.30
C LEU A 10 8.31 10.79 7.14
N GLU A 11 9.58 10.65 7.45
CA GLU A 11 10.56 11.72 7.25
C GLU A 11 10.83 11.98 5.76
N SER A 12 10.99 10.91 5.00
CA SER A 12 11.31 11.00 3.57
C SER A 12 10.23 11.67 2.74
N ILE A 13 8.95 11.45 3.07
CA ILE A 13 7.84 12.04 2.31
C ILE A 13 7.65 13.54 2.53
N LYS A 14 8.27 14.13 3.56
CA LYS A 14 8.16 15.57 3.85
C LYS A 14 8.64 16.44 2.71
N THR A 15 9.58 15.95 1.90
CA THR A 15 10.17 16.66 0.76
C THR A 15 9.65 16.18 -0.59
N LYS A 16 8.67 15.30 -0.60
CA LYS A 16 8.15 14.70 -1.84
C LYS A 16 6.87 15.37 -2.31
N GLU A 17 6.74 15.50 -3.62
CA GLU A 17 5.52 15.97 -4.25
C GLU A 17 4.60 14.78 -4.52
N PHE A 18 3.40 14.81 -3.95
CA PHE A 18 2.42 13.74 -4.11
C PHE A 18 1.58 13.95 -5.37
N ILE A 19 1.27 12.84 -6.03
CA ILE A 19 0.36 12.81 -7.17
C ILE A 19 -1.07 12.72 -6.64
N LYS A 20 -1.94 13.63 -7.11
CA LYS A 20 -3.37 13.61 -6.77
C LYS A 20 -4.11 12.70 -7.73
N VAL A 21 -4.89 11.78 -7.17
CA VAL A 21 -5.83 10.94 -7.90
C VAL A 21 -7.24 11.36 -7.50
N ASP A 22 -8.03 11.78 -8.46
CA ASP A 22 -9.42 12.21 -8.26
C ASP A 22 -10.28 11.68 -9.41
N MET A 23 -10.78 10.47 -9.24
CA MET A 23 -11.53 9.73 -10.25
C MET A 23 -12.80 9.09 -9.64
N PRO A 24 -13.73 9.90 -9.08
CA PRO A 24 -14.88 9.36 -8.35
C PRO A 24 -15.90 8.65 -9.25
N LEU A 25 -15.94 8.95 -10.53
CA LEU A 25 -16.90 8.39 -11.49
C LEU A 25 -16.33 7.28 -12.36
N SER A 26 -15.10 6.86 -12.11
CA SER A 26 -14.52 5.72 -12.84
C SER A 26 -15.13 4.39 -12.36
N LYS A 27 -14.88 3.30 -13.10
CA LYS A 27 -15.37 1.95 -12.75
C LYS A 27 -15.04 1.56 -11.30
N TYR A 28 -13.85 1.97 -10.83
CA TYR A 28 -13.46 1.89 -9.43
C TYR A 28 -13.20 3.31 -8.96
N GLY A 29 -14.23 3.93 -8.35
CA GLY A 29 -14.13 5.29 -7.85
C GLY A 29 -13.03 5.43 -6.81
N ARG A 30 -12.25 6.52 -6.90
CA ARG A 30 -11.13 6.73 -5.99
C ARG A 30 -10.72 8.19 -5.90
N LYS A 31 -10.25 8.56 -4.75
CA LYS A 31 -9.71 9.90 -4.46
C LYS A 31 -8.69 9.80 -3.34
N TYR A 32 -7.43 10.13 -3.64
CA TYR A 32 -6.33 10.14 -2.68
C TYR A 32 -5.10 10.83 -3.28
N GLU A 33 -4.05 10.98 -2.50
CA GLU A 33 -2.74 11.40 -2.95
C GLU A 33 -1.74 10.28 -2.70
N PHE A 34 -0.75 10.12 -3.56
CA PHE A 34 0.28 9.11 -3.35
C PHE A 34 1.66 9.53 -3.87
N TYR A 35 2.67 8.91 -3.32
CA TYR A 35 4.06 8.97 -3.81
C TYR A 35 4.58 7.54 -3.99
N ASN A 36 5.28 7.31 -5.09
CA ASN A 36 5.85 6.00 -5.41
C ASN A 36 7.37 6.04 -5.26
N PHE A 37 7.87 5.37 -4.21
CA PHE A 37 9.30 5.08 -4.09
C PHE A 37 9.66 3.89 -4.96
N GLY A 38 10.69 4.00 -5.79
CA GLY A 38 11.31 2.83 -6.41
C GLY A 38 12.02 1.98 -5.35
N ARG A 39 12.07 0.66 -5.58
CA ARG A 39 12.68 -0.26 -4.59
C ARG A 39 14.12 0.13 -4.22
N TYR A 40 14.89 0.66 -5.16
CA TYR A 40 16.28 1.05 -4.93
C TYR A 40 16.43 2.34 -4.12
N GLU A 41 15.36 3.09 -3.94
CA GLU A 41 15.34 4.28 -3.08
C GLU A 41 15.17 3.92 -1.61
N VAL A 42 14.77 2.68 -1.31
CA VAL A 42 14.47 2.21 0.05
C VAL A 42 15.66 1.40 0.57
N PRO A 43 16.40 1.91 1.57
CA PRO A 43 17.67 1.29 2.00
C PRO A 43 17.50 -0.09 2.66
N PHE A 44 16.29 -0.45 3.07
CA PHE A 44 15.98 -1.73 3.72
C PHE A 44 15.06 -2.63 2.87
N ASP A 45 15.12 -2.47 1.54
CA ASP A 45 14.29 -3.27 0.61
C ASP A 45 14.48 -4.80 0.81
N SER A 46 15.71 -5.25 0.98
CA SER A 46 16.00 -6.66 1.19
C SER A 46 15.38 -7.23 2.46
N GLU A 47 15.23 -6.42 3.52
CA GLU A 47 14.58 -6.83 4.75
C GLU A 47 13.08 -7.03 4.55
N PHE A 48 12.43 -6.19 3.76
CA PHE A 48 11.03 -6.38 3.40
C PHE A 48 10.81 -7.64 2.58
N GLN A 49 11.71 -7.96 1.66
CA GLN A 49 11.62 -9.18 0.88
C GLN A 49 11.70 -10.41 1.79
N THR A 50 12.65 -10.42 2.71
CA THR A 50 12.77 -11.50 3.71
C THR A 50 11.52 -11.59 4.58
N TYR A 51 11.01 -10.45 5.04
CA TYR A 51 9.80 -10.38 5.88
C TYR A 51 8.59 -10.97 5.15
N LEU A 52 8.37 -10.62 3.89
CA LEU A 52 7.23 -11.15 3.14
C LEU A 52 7.41 -12.63 2.74
N HIS A 53 8.61 -13.06 2.43
CA HIS A 53 8.85 -14.47 2.18
C HIS A 53 8.52 -15.35 3.41
N SER A 54 8.54 -14.76 4.62
CA SER A 54 8.14 -15.48 5.83
C SER A 54 6.64 -15.72 5.92
N PHE A 55 5.81 -14.90 5.26
CA PHE A 55 4.35 -15.06 5.27
C PHE A 55 3.83 -15.97 4.18
N VAL A 56 4.51 -15.99 3.06
CA VAL A 56 4.07 -16.74 1.89
C VAL A 56 5.13 -17.79 1.55
N ASN A 57 4.71 -19.02 1.44
CA ASN A 57 5.59 -20.13 1.06
C ASN A 57 5.88 -20.10 -0.45
N ASP A 58 6.28 -18.93 -0.93
CA ASP A 58 6.56 -18.67 -2.34
C ASP A 58 7.67 -17.62 -2.42
N THR A 59 8.82 -17.99 -2.93
CA THR A 59 9.98 -17.10 -3.11
C THR A 59 10.12 -16.60 -4.54
N ASP A 60 9.15 -16.90 -5.39
CA ASP A 60 9.20 -16.62 -6.82
C ASP A 60 8.64 -15.22 -7.16
N PHE A 61 8.83 -14.28 -6.28
CA PHE A 61 8.42 -12.90 -6.48
C PHE A 61 9.47 -11.92 -5.96
N VAL A 62 9.40 -10.68 -6.46
CA VAL A 62 10.20 -9.54 -6.00
C VAL A 62 9.30 -8.36 -5.75
N TYR A 63 9.72 -7.46 -4.87
CA TYR A 63 9.03 -6.18 -4.72
C TYR A 63 9.36 -5.26 -5.87
N GLU A 64 8.34 -4.53 -6.29
CA GLU A 64 8.45 -3.58 -7.38
C GLU A 64 8.60 -2.15 -6.87
N CYS A 65 7.73 -1.76 -5.95
CA CYS A 65 7.65 -0.37 -5.50
C CYS A 65 6.96 -0.24 -4.14
N TYR A 66 7.11 0.93 -3.57
CA TYR A 66 6.54 1.30 -2.27
C TYR A 66 5.67 2.53 -2.47
N HIS A 67 4.35 2.36 -2.36
CA HIS A 67 3.40 3.46 -2.48
C HIS A 67 3.04 4.00 -1.11
N ILE A 68 3.26 5.30 -0.90
CA ILE A 68 2.75 6.00 0.28
C ILE A 68 1.47 6.71 -0.15
N HIS A 69 0.38 6.42 0.54
CA HIS A 69 -0.92 7.05 0.31
C HIS A 69 -1.26 8.00 1.44
N LYS A 70 -1.74 9.19 1.10
CA LYS A 70 -2.37 10.12 2.04
C LYS A 70 -3.88 10.08 1.83
N TRP A 71 -4.59 9.77 2.89
CA TRP A 71 -6.04 9.68 2.92
C TRP A 71 -6.56 10.80 3.81
N ASP A 72 -6.92 11.92 3.20
CA ASP A 72 -7.53 13.07 3.86
C ASP A 72 -9.04 12.92 3.90
N VAL A 73 -9.74 13.81 4.62
CA VAL A 73 -11.20 13.84 4.62
C VAL A 73 -11.72 13.92 3.19
N GLY A 74 -12.64 13.03 2.84
CA GLY A 74 -13.18 12.87 1.50
C GLY A 74 -12.43 11.88 0.62
N SER A 75 -11.25 11.40 1.03
CA SER A 75 -10.52 10.36 0.31
C SER A 75 -11.22 9.01 0.44
N PHE A 76 -11.12 8.18 -0.59
CA PHE A 76 -11.72 6.84 -0.61
C PHE A 76 -11.15 6.01 -1.76
N PHE A 77 -11.38 4.72 -1.70
CA PHE A 77 -11.19 3.82 -2.83
C PHE A 77 -12.29 2.76 -2.78
N ASP A 78 -13.13 2.71 -3.81
CA ASP A 78 -14.21 1.74 -3.89
C ASP A 78 -13.67 0.32 -3.89
N ILE A 79 -14.52 -0.63 -3.48
CA ILE A 79 -14.16 -2.05 -3.44
C ILE A 79 -13.66 -2.51 -4.80
N HIS A 80 -12.50 -3.13 -4.79
CA HIS A 80 -11.81 -3.60 -5.99
C HIS A 80 -10.86 -4.74 -5.64
N HIS A 81 -10.30 -5.36 -6.67
CA HIS A 81 -9.15 -6.23 -6.54
C HIS A 81 -8.04 -5.72 -7.46
N ASP A 82 -6.81 -6.10 -7.20
CA ASP A 82 -5.67 -5.66 -7.99
C ASP A 82 -5.56 -6.51 -9.27
N ASP A 83 -5.62 -5.86 -10.43
CA ASP A 83 -5.54 -6.51 -11.75
C ASP A 83 -4.16 -6.35 -12.41
N GLY A 84 -3.13 -6.11 -11.62
CA GLY A 84 -1.79 -5.90 -12.16
C GLY A 84 -1.25 -7.15 -12.83
N GLU A 85 -0.81 -7.03 -14.10
CA GLU A 85 -0.09 -8.09 -14.78
C GLU A 85 1.17 -8.47 -14.00
N ASN A 86 1.35 -9.76 -13.73
CA ASN A 86 2.46 -10.31 -12.93
C ASN A 86 2.46 -9.93 -11.43
N ARG A 87 1.51 -9.18 -10.95
CA ARG A 87 1.40 -8.87 -9.53
C ARG A 87 0.79 -10.06 -8.77
N LYS A 88 1.38 -10.44 -7.62
CA LYS A 88 0.90 -11.55 -6.79
C LYS A 88 0.30 -11.10 -5.46
N PHE A 89 1.00 -10.21 -4.76
CA PHE A 89 0.67 -9.82 -3.39
C PHE A 89 0.75 -8.33 -3.21
N SER A 90 -0.01 -7.85 -2.24
CA SER A 90 0.17 -6.52 -1.68
C SER A 90 0.33 -6.64 -0.17
N TYR A 91 1.24 -5.87 0.38
CA TYR A 91 1.39 -5.67 1.80
C TYR A 91 1.05 -4.23 2.14
N VAL A 92 0.28 -4.02 3.20
CA VAL A 92 -0.12 -2.69 3.64
C VAL A 92 0.15 -2.50 5.12
N CYS A 93 0.50 -1.28 5.52
CA CYS A 93 0.51 -0.89 6.91
C CYS A 93 0.24 0.62 7.07
N GLU A 94 -0.33 1.01 8.20
CA GLU A 94 -0.37 2.40 8.61
C GLU A 94 1.02 2.82 9.10
N LEU A 95 1.49 3.99 8.66
CA LEU A 95 2.81 4.49 9.03
C LEU A 95 2.82 5.24 10.36
N GLN A 96 1.68 5.77 10.81
CA GLN A 96 1.55 6.47 12.07
C GLN A 96 0.16 6.28 12.66
N GLU A 97 0.05 6.38 13.98
CA GLU A 97 -1.25 6.49 14.62
C GLU A 97 -1.93 7.77 14.14
N SER A 98 -3.22 7.68 13.91
CA SER A 98 -4.03 8.80 13.48
C SER A 98 -5.37 8.81 14.21
N ASP A 99 -6.02 9.97 14.25
CA ASP A 99 -7.39 10.15 14.71
C ASP A 99 -8.43 9.66 13.68
N CYS A 100 -7.96 9.20 12.54
CA CYS A 100 -8.80 8.61 11.49
C CYS A 100 -9.29 7.23 11.91
N LYS A 101 -10.60 7.09 12.10
CA LYS A 101 -11.22 5.81 12.47
C LYS A 101 -11.48 4.89 11.29
N THR A 102 -11.44 5.43 10.08
CA THR A 102 -11.63 4.65 8.86
C THR A 102 -10.39 3.84 8.55
N LYS A 103 -10.56 2.55 8.36
CA LYS A 103 -9.48 1.61 8.06
C LYS A 103 -9.63 1.03 6.67
N LEU A 104 -8.53 0.52 6.12
CA LEU A 104 -8.58 -0.33 4.95
C LEU A 104 -9.36 -1.60 5.31
N LEU A 105 -10.33 -1.96 4.49
CA LEU A 105 -11.07 -3.22 4.62
C LEU A 105 -10.51 -4.23 3.62
N ILE A 106 -9.91 -5.28 4.14
CA ILE A 106 -9.45 -6.42 3.33
C ILE A 106 -10.45 -7.55 3.53
N ASP A 107 -11.15 -7.91 2.47
CA ASP A 107 -12.25 -8.88 2.53
C ASP A 107 -13.27 -8.54 3.64
N GLY A 108 -13.60 -7.24 3.74
CA GLY A 108 -14.51 -6.70 4.75
C GLY A 108 -13.91 -6.56 6.16
N ILE A 109 -12.66 -6.93 6.38
CA ILE A 109 -12.02 -6.91 7.70
C ILE A 109 -11.16 -5.65 7.85
N PRO A 110 -11.40 -4.79 8.86
CA PRO A 110 -10.57 -3.62 9.14
C PRO A 110 -9.13 -4.05 9.43
N THR A 111 -8.19 -3.43 8.72
CA THR A 111 -6.78 -3.84 8.74
C THR A 111 -5.84 -2.66 8.87
N ASN A 112 -4.97 -2.67 9.86
CA ASN A 112 -3.88 -1.71 10.02
C ASN A 112 -2.59 -2.20 9.36
N GLU A 113 -2.36 -3.50 9.42
CA GLU A 113 -1.19 -4.14 8.82
C GLU A 113 -1.57 -5.55 8.37
N GLY A 114 -1.18 -5.90 7.15
CA GLY A 114 -1.44 -7.22 6.62
C GLY A 114 -1.03 -7.34 5.16
N TRP A 115 -1.15 -8.54 4.64
CA TRP A 115 -0.91 -8.82 3.24
C TRP A 115 -2.11 -9.52 2.61
N PHE A 116 -2.27 -9.38 1.31
CA PHE A 116 -3.35 -10.03 0.57
C PHE A 116 -2.90 -10.32 -0.87
N ASN A 117 -3.52 -11.32 -1.48
CA ASN A 117 -3.25 -11.65 -2.87
C ASN A 117 -4.03 -10.75 -3.83
N VAL A 118 -3.68 -10.78 -5.10
CA VAL A 118 -4.28 -9.89 -6.13
C VAL A 118 -5.79 -10.07 -6.31
N HIS A 119 -6.34 -11.23 -5.92
CA HIS A 119 -7.77 -11.52 -6.08
C HIS A 119 -8.60 -11.12 -4.87
N THR A 120 -7.96 -10.74 -3.77
CA THR A 120 -8.68 -10.33 -2.56
C THR A 120 -9.29 -8.95 -2.75
N LYS A 121 -10.58 -8.85 -2.53
CA LYS A 121 -11.30 -7.57 -2.58
C LYS A 121 -10.93 -6.71 -1.38
N HIS A 122 -10.68 -5.45 -1.63
CA HIS A 122 -10.36 -4.48 -0.59
C HIS A 122 -10.90 -3.09 -0.96
N GLU A 123 -11.08 -2.25 0.06
CA GLU A 123 -11.62 -0.91 -0.10
C GLU A 123 -11.14 0.02 1.01
N VAL A 124 -11.17 1.32 0.73
CA VAL A 124 -11.03 2.35 1.74
C VAL A 124 -12.33 3.16 1.74
N PRO A 125 -13.20 3.00 2.75
CA PRO A 125 -14.40 3.81 2.87
C PRO A 125 -14.06 5.30 2.94
N VAL A 126 -15.02 6.15 2.59
CA VAL A 126 -14.82 7.61 2.61
C VAL A 126 -14.32 8.06 3.98
N ILE A 127 -13.20 8.74 3.99
CA ILE A 127 -12.62 9.31 5.22
C ILE A 127 -13.47 10.50 5.66
N THR A 128 -13.96 10.46 6.89
CA THR A 128 -14.83 11.49 7.45
C THR A 128 -14.14 12.39 8.46
N GLU A 129 -13.02 11.94 9.03
CA GLU A 129 -12.25 12.70 10.03
C GLU A 129 -10.77 12.26 10.01
N GLY A 130 -9.89 13.18 10.32
CA GLY A 130 -8.46 12.92 10.45
C GLY A 130 -7.73 12.70 9.13
N GLN A 131 -6.52 12.21 9.24
CA GLN A 131 -5.68 11.84 8.10
C GLN A 131 -5.07 10.48 8.37
N ARG A 132 -5.08 9.62 7.37
CA ARG A 132 -4.39 8.32 7.39
C ARG A 132 -3.24 8.34 6.39
N ILE A 133 -2.06 7.91 6.83
CA ILE A 133 -0.90 7.72 5.95
C ILE A 133 -0.54 6.24 5.97
N SER A 134 -0.55 5.62 4.81
CA SER A 134 -0.31 4.19 4.67
C SER A 134 0.76 3.88 3.64
N LEU A 135 1.43 2.74 3.85
CA LEU A 135 2.39 2.17 2.92
C LEU A 135 1.77 0.94 2.27
N THR A 136 1.88 0.85 0.95
CA THR A 136 1.54 -0.36 0.19
C THR A 136 2.76 -0.82 -0.59
N ILE A 137 3.10 -2.10 -0.45
CA ILE A 137 4.22 -2.72 -1.16
C ILE A 137 3.67 -3.81 -2.06
N PHE A 138 4.02 -3.77 -3.35
CA PHE A 138 3.54 -4.72 -4.34
C PHE A 138 4.58 -5.79 -4.65
N GLY A 139 4.18 -7.05 -4.54
CA GLY A 139 4.97 -8.21 -4.95
C GLY A 139 4.63 -8.65 -6.37
N LYS A 140 5.64 -8.81 -7.19
CA LYS A 140 5.53 -9.13 -8.61
C LYS A 140 6.22 -10.46 -8.91
N ASN A 141 5.68 -11.23 -9.87
CA ASN A 141 6.33 -12.44 -10.34
C ASN A 141 7.73 -12.13 -10.88
N LYS A 142 8.69 -12.99 -10.59
CA LYS A 142 9.99 -12.94 -11.25
C LYS A 142 9.81 -13.24 -12.74
N ILE A 143 10.51 -12.48 -13.58
CA ILE A 143 10.54 -12.75 -15.02
C ILE A 143 11.33 -14.04 -15.23
N LYS A 144 10.69 -15.05 -15.79
CA LYS A 144 11.37 -16.29 -16.18
C LYS A 144 12.11 -16.01 -17.50
N ARG A 145 13.43 -16.10 -17.47
CA ARG A 145 14.22 -16.13 -18.70
C ARG A 145 14.19 -17.55 -19.25
N ILE A 146 13.78 -17.65 -20.50
CA ILE A 146 13.81 -18.91 -21.26
C ILE A 146 15.20 -19.08 -21.86
#